data_9629c59229dfe9eaff83b6e70dc316e8
#
_entry.id   9629c59229dfe9eaff83b6e70dc316e8
#
_cell.length_a   1.000
_cell.length_b   1.000
_cell.length_c   1.000
_cell.angle_alpha   90.00
_cell.angle_beta   90.00
_cell.angle_gamma   90.00
#
_symmetry.space_group_name_H-M   'P 1'
#
loop_
_entity.id
_entity.type
_entity.pdbx_description
1 polymer ?
#
loop_
_entity_poly.entity_id
_entity_poly.type
_entity_poly.pdbx_seq_one_letter_code
_entity_poly.pdbx_strand_id
1 'polypeptide(L)'
;MALLKKIYRGLKQGGLFVVDVFTSNQYKEFTDSLTVEYENGGFWRADSYINIKRNVSYPNKNYLEQYTIITADDCVTYNIWNHGFEPQEFKKALLNAGFASVILYGDVTGANLTDESPIVCAVCRK
;
A
#
# COMPACT_ATOMS: atom_id res chain seq x y z
N MET A 1 -3.33 -2.89 13.76
CA MET A 1 -3.82 -4.03 14.61
C MET A 1 -5.32 -4.00 14.86
N ALA A 2 -5.94 -2.84 15.14
CA ALA A 2 -7.39 -2.77 15.37
C ALA A 2 -8.23 -3.24 14.16
N LEU A 3 -7.83 -2.88 12.93
CA LEU A 3 -8.53 -3.25 11.71
C LEU A 3 -8.55 -4.77 11.49
N LEU A 4 -7.41 -5.45 11.60
CA LEU A 4 -7.33 -6.90 11.41
C LEU A 4 -8.22 -7.68 12.41
N LYS A 5 -8.29 -7.21 13.68
CA LYS A 5 -9.20 -7.78 14.66
C LYS A 5 -10.68 -7.56 14.31
N LYS A 6 -11.03 -6.41 13.72
CA LYS A 6 -12.41 -6.16 13.24
C LYS A 6 -12.78 -7.09 12.10
N ILE A 7 -11.86 -7.24 11.10
CA ILE A 7 -12.04 -8.17 9.98
C ILE A 7 -12.21 -9.60 10.49
N TYR A 8 -11.32 -10.05 11.37
CA TYR A 8 -11.42 -11.38 11.99
C TYR A 8 -12.78 -11.61 12.66
N ARG A 9 -13.28 -10.65 13.44
CA ARG A 9 -14.58 -10.76 14.11
C ARG A 9 -15.74 -10.84 13.13
N GLY A 10 -15.69 -10.09 12.03
CA GLY A 10 -16.73 -10.05 11.00
C GLY A 10 -16.81 -11.30 10.12
N LEU A 11 -15.76 -12.11 10.06
CA LEU A 11 -15.77 -13.36 9.30
C LEU A 11 -16.56 -14.45 10.02
N LYS A 12 -17.23 -15.30 9.24
CA LYS A 12 -17.83 -16.54 9.74
C LYS A 12 -16.73 -17.54 10.13
N GLN A 13 -17.05 -18.47 11.04
CA GLN A 13 -16.13 -19.56 11.38
C GLN A 13 -15.73 -20.36 10.13
N GLY A 14 -14.45 -20.66 9.96
CA GLY A 14 -13.88 -21.29 8.77
C GLY A 14 -13.77 -20.38 7.55
N GLY A 15 -14.20 -19.12 7.65
CA GLY A 15 -14.13 -18.13 6.58
C GLY A 15 -12.68 -17.79 6.18
N LEU A 16 -12.48 -17.39 4.94
CA LEU A 16 -11.19 -16.98 4.40
C LEU A 16 -11.13 -15.46 4.27
N PHE A 17 -9.94 -14.91 4.57
CA PHE A 17 -9.57 -13.52 4.31
C PHE A 17 -8.32 -13.51 3.45
N VAL A 18 -8.40 -12.89 2.29
CA VAL A 18 -7.27 -12.69 1.37
C VAL A 18 -6.93 -11.21 1.39
N VAL A 19 -5.66 -10.90 1.56
CA VAL A 19 -5.16 -9.52 1.61
C VAL A 19 -3.74 -9.49 1.05
N ASP A 20 -3.46 -8.48 0.25
CA ASP A 20 -2.12 -8.18 -0.21
C ASP A 20 -1.66 -6.80 0.28
N VAL A 21 -0.36 -6.66 0.47
CA VAL A 21 0.29 -5.41 0.87
C VAL A 21 1.64 -5.30 0.16
N PHE A 22 2.12 -4.08 -0.01
CA PHE A 22 3.46 -3.84 -0.54
C PHE A 22 4.52 -4.24 0.49
N THR A 23 5.58 -4.88 0.00
CA THR A 23 6.80 -5.10 0.78
C THR A 23 7.75 -3.91 0.67
N SER A 24 8.83 -3.91 1.44
CA SER A 24 9.89 -2.91 1.31
C SER A 24 10.54 -2.92 -0.09
N ASN A 25 10.47 -4.05 -0.80
CA ASN A 25 11.03 -4.17 -2.15
C ASN A 25 10.31 -3.30 -3.19
N GLN A 26 9.01 -3.02 -3.00
CA GLN A 26 8.27 -2.08 -3.84
C GLN A 26 8.89 -0.68 -3.84
N TYR A 27 9.59 -0.32 -2.77
CA TYR A 27 10.13 1.02 -2.56
C TYR A 27 11.66 1.09 -2.62
N LYS A 28 12.33 0.08 -3.19
CA LYS A 28 13.80 0.06 -3.34
C LYS A 28 14.34 1.29 -4.08
N GLU A 29 13.65 1.69 -5.14
CA GLU A 29 14.01 2.84 -5.99
C GLU A 29 13.32 4.15 -5.53
N PHE A 30 12.56 4.12 -4.45
CA PHE A 30 11.88 5.30 -3.96
C PHE A 30 12.88 6.28 -3.36
N THR A 31 12.93 7.49 -3.90
CA THR A 31 13.83 8.56 -3.47
C THR A 31 13.05 9.83 -3.19
N ASP A 32 13.55 10.62 -2.25
CA ASP A 32 13.04 11.96 -2.01
C ASP A 32 13.21 12.81 -3.26
N SER A 33 12.13 13.40 -3.72
CA SER A 33 12.11 14.14 -4.98
C SER A 33 11.01 15.19 -5.03
N LEU A 34 11.16 16.17 -5.92
CA LEU A 34 10.14 17.14 -6.25
C LEU A 34 10.13 17.30 -7.77
N THR A 35 8.99 17.05 -8.39
CA THR A 35 8.79 17.26 -9.84
C THR A 35 7.60 18.18 -10.07
N VAL A 36 7.65 18.92 -11.17
CA VAL A 36 6.58 19.80 -11.64
C VAL A 36 6.29 19.45 -13.10
N GLU A 37 5.05 19.06 -13.38
CA GLU A 37 4.63 18.62 -14.69
C GLU A 37 3.36 19.37 -15.10
N TYR A 38 3.27 19.75 -16.38
CA TYR A 38 2.04 20.26 -16.97
C TYR A 38 1.32 19.14 -17.69
N GLU A 39 0.05 18.94 -17.34
CA GLU A 39 -0.80 17.90 -17.91
C GLU A 39 -1.96 18.54 -18.66
N ASN A 40 -2.24 18.08 -19.89
CA ASN A 40 -3.38 18.54 -20.68
C ASN A 40 -4.54 17.56 -20.55
N GLY A 41 -5.04 17.42 -19.32
CA GLY A 41 -5.97 16.39 -18.90
C GLY A 41 -5.27 15.07 -18.49
N GLY A 42 -5.82 14.35 -17.52
CA GLY A 42 -5.22 13.12 -17.04
C GLY A 42 -5.91 12.54 -15.81
N PHE A 43 -5.17 11.81 -15.01
CA PHE A 43 -5.72 11.06 -13.87
C PHE A 43 -6.47 11.94 -12.87
N TRP A 44 -5.94 13.13 -12.56
CA TRP A 44 -6.49 13.98 -11.51
C TRP A 44 -7.66 14.85 -11.97
N ARG A 45 -7.59 15.35 -13.21
CA ARG A 45 -8.58 16.28 -13.78
C ARG A 45 -8.70 16.05 -15.28
N ALA A 46 -9.91 16.28 -15.82
CA ALA A 46 -10.14 16.26 -17.27
C ALA A 46 -9.56 17.48 -17.97
N ASP A 47 -9.51 18.62 -17.26
CA ASP A 47 -8.93 19.87 -17.76
C ASP A 47 -7.42 19.92 -17.55
N SER A 48 -6.76 20.88 -18.18
CA SER A 48 -5.33 21.12 -17.99
C SER A 48 -4.99 21.52 -16.55
N TYR A 49 -3.88 21.01 -16.02
CA TYR A 49 -3.41 21.28 -14.67
C TYR A 49 -1.90 21.21 -14.55
N ILE A 50 -1.34 21.83 -13.51
CA ILE A 50 0.01 21.62 -13.06
C ILE A 50 -0.02 20.58 -11.95
N ASN A 51 0.79 19.54 -12.07
CA ASN A 51 1.00 18.52 -11.05
C ASN A 51 2.37 18.76 -10.38
N ILE A 52 2.36 19.10 -9.10
CA ILE A 52 3.55 19.13 -8.28
C ILE A 52 3.58 17.82 -7.47
N LYS A 53 4.46 16.92 -7.84
CA LYS A 53 4.66 15.65 -7.12
C LYS A 53 5.87 15.77 -6.20
N ARG A 54 5.66 15.48 -4.93
CA ARG A 54 6.71 15.39 -3.91
C ARG A 54 6.73 14.00 -3.30
N ASN A 55 7.87 13.34 -3.34
CA ASN A 55 8.13 12.07 -2.67
C ASN A 55 8.97 12.32 -1.42
N VAL A 56 8.62 11.71 -0.29
CA VAL A 56 9.37 11.82 0.95
C VAL A 56 9.42 10.46 1.64
N SER A 57 10.64 10.02 1.99
CA SER A 57 10.87 8.82 2.79
C SER A 57 10.86 9.17 4.28
N TYR A 58 10.18 8.37 5.07
CA TYR A 58 10.11 8.51 6.52
C TYR A 58 10.67 7.26 7.22
N PRO A 59 11.05 7.38 8.50
CA PRO A 59 11.47 6.22 9.28
C PRO A 59 10.42 5.09 9.27
N ASN A 60 10.88 3.87 9.54
CA ASN A 60 10.05 2.67 9.64
C ASN A 60 9.31 2.33 8.33
N LYS A 61 9.96 2.54 7.17
CA LYS A 61 9.44 2.15 5.86
C LYS A 61 8.10 2.80 5.52
N ASN A 62 7.92 4.04 5.93
CA ASN A 62 6.78 4.86 5.55
C ASN A 62 7.21 5.81 4.42
N TYR A 63 6.34 5.97 3.45
CA TYR A 63 6.58 6.74 2.23
C TYR A 63 5.38 7.65 1.98
N LEU A 64 5.65 8.91 1.69
CA LEU A 64 4.64 9.88 1.29
C LEU A 64 4.82 10.21 -0.19
N GLU A 65 3.77 10.01 -0.97
CA GLU A 65 3.61 10.62 -2.28
C GLU A 65 2.57 11.74 -2.15
N GLN A 66 3.02 12.96 -2.29
CA GLN A 66 2.16 14.14 -2.22
C GLN A 66 1.98 14.70 -3.62
N TYR A 67 0.73 14.93 -4.00
CA TYR A 67 0.37 15.51 -5.29
C TYR A 67 -0.39 16.81 -5.05
N THR A 68 0.15 17.94 -5.53
CA THR A 68 -0.54 19.22 -5.53
C THR A 68 -0.99 19.54 -6.94
N ILE A 69 -2.28 19.56 -7.14
CA ILE A 69 -2.93 19.77 -8.43
C ILE A 69 -3.44 21.21 -8.49
N ILE A 70 -2.92 21.97 -9.43
CA ILE A 70 -3.22 23.39 -9.60
C ILE A 70 -3.91 23.58 -10.95
N THR A 71 -5.10 24.13 -10.92
CA THR A 71 -5.85 24.58 -12.09
C THR A 71 -5.98 26.10 -12.09
N ALA A 72 -6.67 26.68 -13.08
CA ALA A 72 -6.95 28.13 -13.10
C ALA A 72 -7.77 28.60 -11.89
N ASP A 73 -8.64 27.72 -11.35
CA ASP A 73 -9.65 28.10 -10.36
C ASP A 73 -9.44 27.43 -8.99
N ASP A 74 -8.51 26.44 -8.88
CA ASP A 74 -8.41 25.61 -7.70
C ASP A 74 -6.97 25.08 -7.47
N CYS A 75 -6.66 24.78 -6.20
CA CYS A 75 -5.42 24.14 -5.79
C CYS A 75 -5.71 23.10 -4.70
N VAL A 76 -5.52 21.83 -5.01
CA VAL A 76 -5.81 20.72 -4.10
C VAL A 76 -4.57 19.86 -3.87
N THR A 77 -4.29 19.49 -2.63
CA THR A 77 -3.19 18.61 -2.27
C THR A 77 -3.72 17.27 -1.78
N TYR A 78 -3.23 16.19 -2.39
CA TYR A 78 -3.48 14.80 -2.00
C TYR A 78 -2.23 14.19 -1.37
N ASN A 79 -2.40 13.52 -0.24
CA ASN A 79 -1.33 12.82 0.46
C ASN A 79 -1.62 11.32 0.43
N ILE A 80 -0.75 10.56 -0.24
CA ILE A 80 -0.82 9.10 -0.31
C ILE A 80 0.29 8.54 0.58
N TRP A 81 -0.13 7.94 1.70
CA TRP A 81 0.78 7.30 2.64
C TRP A 81 0.88 5.81 2.33
N ASN A 82 2.09 5.36 2.15
CA ASN A 82 2.42 3.97 1.89
C ASN A 82 3.31 3.41 3.00
N HIS A 83 3.24 2.11 3.22
CA HIS A 83 4.09 1.39 4.15
C HIS A 83 4.63 0.12 3.50
N GLY A 84 5.95 -0.09 3.57
CA GLY A 84 6.59 -1.32 3.12
C GLY A 84 6.60 -2.35 4.24
N PHE A 85 5.79 -3.40 4.11
CA PHE A 85 5.71 -4.46 5.11
C PHE A 85 6.85 -5.48 4.97
N GLU A 86 7.32 -5.99 6.11
CA GLU A 86 8.12 -7.22 6.13
C GLU A 86 7.20 -8.43 6.17
N PRO A 87 7.35 -9.41 5.27
CA PRO A 87 6.42 -10.53 5.15
C PRO A 87 6.19 -11.30 6.46
N GLN A 88 7.26 -11.53 7.24
CA GLN A 88 7.14 -12.27 8.50
C GLN A 88 6.47 -11.45 9.61
N GLU A 89 6.69 -10.14 9.65
CA GLU A 89 6.01 -9.24 10.59
C GLU A 89 4.52 -9.13 10.25
N PHE A 90 4.20 -9.08 8.95
CA PHE A 90 2.82 -9.07 8.46
C PHE A 90 2.10 -10.37 8.83
N LYS A 91 2.74 -11.54 8.59
CA LYS A 91 2.21 -12.84 9.02
C LYS A 91 1.94 -12.89 10.52
N LYS A 92 2.90 -12.42 11.33
CA LYS A 92 2.76 -12.37 12.79
C LYS A 92 1.60 -11.47 13.21
N ALA A 93 1.40 -10.33 12.55
CA ALA A 93 0.28 -9.43 12.83
C ALA A 93 -1.08 -10.09 12.56
N LEU A 94 -1.20 -10.87 11.48
CA LEU A 94 -2.40 -11.63 11.13
C LEU A 94 -2.68 -12.75 12.16
N LEU A 95 -1.68 -13.54 12.53
CA LEU A 95 -1.82 -14.56 13.57
C LEU A 95 -2.24 -13.93 14.92
N ASN A 96 -1.64 -12.80 15.30
CA ASN A 96 -1.98 -12.07 16.52
C ASN A 96 -3.39 -11.43 16.47
N ALA A 97 -3.98 -11.28 15.30
CA ALA A 97 -5.37 -10.84 15.15
C ALA A 97 -6.39 -11.96 15.42
N GLY A 98 -5.93 -13.22 15.43
CA GLY A 98 -6.71 -14.41 15.76
C GLY A 98 -6.85 -15.45 14.65
N PHE A 99 -6.30 -15.19 13.45
CA PHE A 99 -6.40 -16.16 12.35
C PHE A 99 -5.69 -17.47 12.71
N ALA A 100 -6.36 -18.61 12.47
CA ALA A 100 -5.85 -19.94 12.81
C ALA A 100 -4.70 -20.37 11.88
N SER A 101 -4.74 -19.96 10.63
CA SER A 101 -3.65 -20.19 9.67
C SER A 101 -3.45 -18.99 8.74
N VAL A 102 -2.19 -18.77 8.35
CA VAL A 102 -1.77 -17.71 7.41
C VAL A 102 -0.74 -18.29 6.46
N ILE A 103 -1.08 -18.35 5.19
CA ILE A 103 -0.17 -18.76 4.10
C ILE A 103 0.20 -17.51 3.32
N LEU A 104 1.48 -17.32 3.01
CA LEU A 104 1.99 -16.20 2.25
C LEU A 104 2.36 -16.61 0.84
N TYR A 105 2.03 -15.74 -0.11
CA TYR A 105 2.36 -15.83 -1.53
C TYR A 105 3.01 -14.52 -1.99
N GLY A 106 3.69 -14.56 -3.15
CA GLY A 106 4.34 -13.39 -3.76
C GLY A 106 3.36 -12.42 -4.42
N ASP A 107 2.15 -12.89 -4.74
CA ASP A 107 1.05 -12.10 -5.30
C ASP A 107 -0.31 -12.81 -5.14
N VAL A 108 -1.37 -12.19 -5.65
CA VAL A 108 -2.74 -12.72 -5.60
C VAL A 108 -2.98 -13.92 -6.54
N THR A 109 -2.07 -14.22 -7.46
CA THR A 109 -2.15 -15.40 -8.33
C THR A 109 -1.65 -16.67 -7.67
N GLY A 110 -1.02 -16.55 -6.49
CA GLY A 110 -0.42 -17.67 -5.75
C GLY A 110 1.03 -17.95 -6.13
N ALA A 111 1.72 -16.99 -6.74
CA ALA A 111 3.15 -17.10 -7.02
C ALA A 111 3.97 -17.29 -5.73
N ASN A 112 5.11 -17.95 -5.84
CA ASN A 112 5.99 -18.14 -4.68
C ASN A 112 6.50 -16.78 -4.15
N LEU A 113 6.41 -16.60 -2.84
CA LEU A 113 7.04 -15.47 -2.17
C LEU A 113 8.56 -15.65 -2.17
N THR A 114 9.27 -14.61 -2.59
CA THR A 114 10.73 -14.53 -2.59
C THR A 114 11.19 -13.28 -1.83
N ASP A 115 12.48 -13.18 -1.54
CA ASP A 115 13.07 -11.99 -0.91
C ASP A 115 12.99 -10.74 -1.80
N GLU A 116 12.75 -10.92 -3.11
CA GLU A 116 12.61 -9.83 -4.09
C GLU A 116 11.14 -9.45 -4.38
N SER A 117 10.18 -10.18 -3.83
CA SER A 117 8.75 -9.93 -4.11
C SER A 117 8.34 -8.52 -3.68
N PRO A 118 7.80 -7.68 -4.57
CA PRO A 118 7.35 -6.32 -4.24
C PRO A 118 6.03 -6.31 -3.47
N ILE A 119 5.31 -7.43 -3.49
CA ILE A 119 4.01 -7.63 -2.82
C ILE A 119 4.11 -8.90 -1.99
N VAL A 120 3.37 -8.94 -0.89
CA VAL A 120 3.06 -10.17 -0.16
C VAL A 120 1.55 -10.32 -0.06
N CYS A 121 1.03 -11.44 -0.53
CA CYS A 121 -0.37 -11.81 -0.40
C CYS A 121 -0.53 -12.84 0.71
N ALA A 122 -1.44 -12.61 1.63
CA ALA A 122 -1.75 -13.53 2.71
C ALA A 122 -3.15 -14.15 2.53
N VAL A 123 -3.23 -15.47 2.61
CA VAL A 123 -4.48 -16.21 2.69
C VAL A 123 -4.64 -16.70 4.13
N CYS A 124 -5.66 -16.17 4.81
CA CYS A 124 -5.90 -16.36 6.23
C CYS A 124 -7.20 -17.14 6.45
N ARG A 125 -7.22 -18.07 7.41
CA ARG A 125 -8.42 -18.80 7.81
C ARG A 125 -8.80 -18.45 9.26
N LYS A 126 -10.09 -18.19 9.48
CA LYS A 126 -10.66 -18.04 10.83
C LYS A 126 -10.93 -19.39 11.49
#